data_2867a7fba6253ecd00206c7326154409
#
_entry.id   2867a7fba6253ecd00206c7326154409
#
_cell.length_a   1.000
_cell.length_b   1.000
_cell.length_c   1.000
_cell.angle_alpha   90.00
_cell.angle_beta   90.00
_cell.angle_gamma   90.00
#
_symmetry.space_group_name_H-M   'P 1'
#
loop_
_entity.id
_entity.type
_entity.pdbx_description
1 polymer ?
#
loop_
_entity_poly.entity_id
_entity_poly.type
_entity_poly.pdbx_seq_one_letter_code
_entity_poly.pdbx_strand_id
1 'polypeptide(L)'
;MLLSCGQTAKKAEGDGRAKAETVDKQSLPEQPVFPMPEVPGMITSAEEARTYLVAHFWDEFDFQDVRLLRSKPVLAQGLANFVSLSAANAVEQKDAVDRGFGTLCKGITENRSLTDSLKYYVEEYLYNPNSPYYNEKLYGVYLKSMMENLPANDPLVETYRFKLQLIGRNCPGSKAENFDYYLPDGVRRSLYSTKVKGDYLILVFYDPECHSCHDIMMGMFADRSLAEAVADGKVTVLAVYVEGDTEVWKKYLNGMPGNWVIGEDKMAVKDRAIYDLKAMPTIYLLDKDKKVLLKDAPYARIREALSFQP
;
A
#
# COMPACT_ATOMS: atom_id res chain seq x y z
N MET A 1 -51.22 -47.59 24.75
CA MET A 1 -52.03 -48.29 23.74
C MET A 1 -51.15 -48.34 22.49
N LEU A 2 -50.35 -49.37 22.23
CA LEU A 2 -50.67 -50.70 21.70
C LEU A 2 -51.30 -50.62 20.30
N LEU A 3 -50.54 -51.03 19.30
CA LEU A 3 -50.71 -52.15 18.34
C LEU A 3 -49.89 -51.78 17.09
N SER A 4 -48.77 -52.36 16.71
CA SER A 4 -48.42 -53.73 16.24
C SER A 4 -49.27 -54.27 15.08
N CYS A 5 -48.60 -54.53 13.97
CA CYS A 5 -48.70 -55.56 12.93
C CYS A 5 -47.81 -55.16 11.75
N GLY A 6 -46.81 -55.82 11.26
CA GLY A 6 -46.57 -57.25 11.12
C GLY A 6 -46.97 -57.80 9.73
N GLN A 7 -46.02 -58.21 8.94
CA GLN A 7 -46.03 -59.23 7.87
C GLN A 7 -45.28 -58.74 6.62
N THR A 8 -44.40 -59.36 6.09
CA THR A 8 -43.84 -60.66 5.72
C THR A 8 -43.06 -60.54 4.38
N ALA A 9 -41.97 -61.20 4.34
CA ALA A 9 -41.04 -61.27 3.26
C ALA A 9 -41.56 -61.81 1.93
N LYS A 10 -41.03 -61.39 0.83
CA LYS A 10 -40.83 -62.20 -0.36
C LYS A 10 -39.46 -61.94 -0.99
N LYS A 11 -38.67 -62.99 -1.02
CA LYS A 11 -37.41 -63.16 -1.66
C LYS A 11 -37.64 -63.19 -3.18
N ALA A 12 -36.87 -62.41 -3.94
CA ALA A 12 -36.69 -62.63 -5.34
C ALA A 12 -35.20 -62.41 -5.65
N GLU A 13 -34.51 -63.44 -5.96
CA GLU A 13 -33.20 -63.49 -6.52
C GLU A 13 -33.23 -62.89 -7.93
N GLY A 14 -32.38 -61.93 -8.21
CA GLY A 14 -32.14 -61.39 -9.54
C GLY A 14 -30.67 -61.03 -9.64
N ASP A 15 -29.91 -61.91 -10.25
CA ASP A 15 -28.51 -61.76 -10.65
C ASP A 15 -28.41 -60.58 -11.61
N GLY A 16 -27.70 -59.53 -11.19
CA GLY A 16 -27.47 -58.33 -11.95
C GLY A 16 -26.09 -57.78 -11.60
N ARG A 17 -25.06 -58.31 -12.27
CA ARG A 17 -23.69 -57.78 -12.29
C ARG A 17 -23.73 -56.29 -12.68
N ALA A 18 -23.76 -55.42 -11.71
CA ALA A 18 -23.47 -54.00 -11.93
C ALA A 18 -21.99 -53.85 -12.25
N LYS A 19 -21.70 -53.47 -13.50
CA LYS A 19 -20.38 -52.96 -13.92
C LYS A 19 -20.12 -51.73 -13.05
N ALA A 20 -19.04 -51.76 -12.25
CA ALA A 20 -18.47 -50.59 -11.64
C ALA A 20 -17.97 -49.69 -12.78
N GLU A 21 -18.69 -48.61 -13.04
CA GLU A 21 -18.17 -47.48 -13.79
C GLU A 21 -17.00 -46.87 -12.98
N THR A 22 -15.79 -47.12 -13.47
CA THR A 22 -14.63 -46.38 -13.05
C THR A 22 -14.89 -44.91 -13.40
N VAL A 23 -15.31 -44.12 -12.41
CA VAL A 23 -15.27 -42.67 -12.50
C VAL A 23 -13.82 -42.29 -12.72
N ASP A 24 -13.53 -41.92 -13.95
CA ASP A 24 -12.24 -41.36 -14.37
C ASP A 24 -12.01 -40.15 -13.47
N LYS A 25 -11.03 -40.24 -12.58
CA LYS A 25 -10.55 -39.09 -11.81
C LYS A 25 -9.96 -38.15 -12.82
N GLN A 26 -10.78 -37.24 -13.38
CA GLN A 26 -10.29 -36.05 -14.05
C GLN A 26 -9.32 -35.38 -13.09
N SER A 27 -8.03 -35.51 -13.37
CA SER A 27 -6.98 -34.79 -12.69
C SER A 27 -7.35 -33.30 -12.82
N LEU A 28 -7.61 -32.64 -11.70
CA LEU A 28 -7.74 -31.20 -11.67
C LEU A 28 -6.50 -30.62 -12.39
N PRO A 29 -6.67 -29.63 -13.28
CA PRO A 29 -5.53 -29.03 -13.94
C PRO A 29 -4.53 -28.59 -12.89
N GLU A 30 -3.30 -29.05 -13.03
CA GLU A 30 -2.20 -28.75 -12.13
C GLU A 30 -2.08 -27.23 -12.02
N GLN A 31 -2.22 -26.70 -10.80
CA GLN A 31 -2.14 -25.26 -10.61
C GLN A 31 -0.71 -24.81 -10.93
N PRO A 32 -0.53 -23.71 -11.68
CA PRO A 32 0.80 -23.22 -11.97
C PRO A 32 1.53 -22.86 -10.68
N VAL A 33 2.82 -23.15 -10.62
CA VAL A 33 3.71 -22.82 -9.50
C VAL A 33 4.64 -21.72 -9.97
N PHE A 34 4.97 -20.76 -9.09
CA PHE A 34 5.92 -19.70 -9.40
C PHE A 34 7.31 -20.34 -9.62
N PRO A 35 7.96 -20.09 -10.77
CA PRO A 35 9.28 -20.66 -11.06
C PRO A 35 10.36 -19.90 -10.27
N MET A 36 10.75 -20.44 -9.12
CA MET A 36 11.82 -19.86 -8.30
C MET A 36 13.19 -20.23 -8.87
N PRO A 37 14.15 -19.28 -8.93
CA PRO A 37 15.51 -19.59 -9.35
C PRO A 37 16.21 -20.51 -8.34
N GLU A 38 17.02 -21.44 -8.85
CA GLU A 38 17.87 -22.29 -8.01
C GLU A 38 19.18 -21.59 -7.67
N VAL A 39 19.51 -21.56 -6.36
CA VAL A 39 20.78 -20.99 -5.90
C VAL A 39 21.94 -21.95 -6.27
N PRO A 40 22.97 -21.49 -6.98
CA PRO A 40 24.11 -22.33 -7.33
C PRO A 40 24.79 -22.94 -6.10
N GLY A 41 25.10 -24.24 -6.14
CA GLY A 41 25.65 -24.98 -5.02
C GLY A 41 27.01 -24.47 -4.49
N MET A 42 27.70 -23.62 -5.23
CA MET A 42 28.92 -22.95 -4.79
C MET A 42 28.66 -21.78 -3.82
N ILE A 43 27.43 -21.25 -3.79
CA ILE A 43 27.03 -20.18 -2.86
C ILE A 43 26.65 -20.83 -1.54
N THR A 44 27.48 -20.62 -0.53
CA THR A 44 27.28 -21.23 0.81
C THR A 44 26.83 -20.22 1.85
N SER A 45 27.02 -18.94 1.59
CA SER A 45 26.59 -17.85 2.49
C SER A 45 25.09 -17.55 2.29
N ALA A 46 24.35 -17.45 3.38
CA ALA A 46 22.92 -17.07 3.35
C ALA A 46 22.70 -15.67 2.79
N GLU A 47 23.66 -14.78 2.96
CA GLU A 47 23.62 -13.41 2.41
C GLU A 47 23.82 -13.42 0.90
N GLU A 48 24.85 -14.12 0.40
CA GLU A 48 25.08 -14.27 -1.03
C GLU A 48 23.92 -15.00 -1.72
N ALA A 49 23.33 -16.01 -1.07
CA ALA A 49 22.17 -16.72 -1.58
C ALA A 49 20.95 -15.78 -1.73
N ARG A 50 20.71 -14.91 -0.74
CA ARG A 50 19.64 -13.91 -0.82
C ARG A 50 19.91 -12.89 -1.94
N THR A 51 21.15 -12.40 -2.06
CA THR A 51 21.57 -11.49 -3.14
C THR A 51 21.31 -12.09 -4.48
N TYR A 52 21.72 -13.36 -4.66
CA TYR A 52 21.48 -14.12 -5.88
C TYR A 52 19.97 -14.25 -6.18
N LEU A 53 19.18 -14.65 -5.19
CA LEU A 53 17.73 -14.80 -5.35
C LEU A 53 17.06 -13.48 -5.76
N VAL A 54 17.43 -12.36 -5.17
CA VAL A 54 16.88 -11.04 -5.55
C VAL A 54 17.25 -10.70 -6.99
N ALA A 55 18.53 -10.85 -7.34
CA ALA A 55 19.02 -10.50 -8.67
C ALA A 55 18.40 -11.34 -9.79
N HIS A 56 18.11 -12.61 -9.51
CA HIS A 56 17.67 -13.62 -10.49
C HIS A 56 16.19 -14.03 -10.32
N PHE A 57 15.43 -13.36 -9.47
CA PHE A 57 14.09 -13.77 -9.06
C PHE A 57 13.13 -14.01 -10.24
N TRP A 58 13.26 -13.23 -11.29
CA TRP A 58 12.40 -13.24 -12.47
C TRP A 58 13.02 -13.92 -13.69
N ASP A 59 14.24 -14.46 -13.59
CA ASP A 59 14.95 -15.01 -14.75
C ASP A 59 14.23 -16.24 -15.35
N GLU A 60 13.60 -17.07 -14.50
CA GLU A 60 12.85 -18.27 -14.93
C GLU A 60 11.35 -17.98 -15.17
N PHE A 61 10.88 -16.73 -14.92
CA PHE A 61 9.47 -16.40 -15.08
C PHE A 61 9.13 -16.13 -16.55
N ASP A 62 8.28 -16.97 -17.13
CA ASP A 62 7.79 -16.75 -18.50
C ASP A 62 6.67 -15.70 -18.53
N PHE A 63 7.00 -14.48 -18.97
CA PHE A 63 6.06 -13.37 -19.12
C PHE A 63 5.07 -13.55 -20.29
N GLN A 64 5.10 -14.70 -20.99
CA GLN A 64 4.13 -15.08 -22.01
C GLN A 64 3.24 -16.25 -21.57
N ASP A 65 3.56 -16.94 -20.46
CA ASP A 65 2.69 -18.00 -19.94
C ASP A 65 1.42 -17.42 -19.31
N VAL A 66 0.35 -17.47 -20.09
CA VAL A 66 -0.98 -16.98 -19.70
C VAL A 66 -1.51 -17.69 -18.44
N ARG A 67 -1.09 -18.95 -18.16
CA ARG A 67 -1.52 -19.69 -16.97
C ARG A 67 -0.91 -19.06 -15.71
N LEU A 68 0.38 -18.70 -15.74
CA LEU A 68 1.05 -17.97 -14.68
C LEU A 68 0.44 -16.58 -14.49
N LEU A 69 0.29 -15.83 -15.59
CA LEU A 69 -0.20 -14.44 -15.56
C LEU A 69 -1.67 -14.29 -15.15
N ARG A 70 -2.50 -15.33 -15.34
CA ARG A 70 -3.89 -15.36 -14.86
C ARG A 70 -4.05 -15.94 -13.46
N SER A 71 -3.03 -16.59 -12.93
CA SER A 71 -3.08 -17.13 -11.56
C SER A 71 -2.80 -16.04 -10.53
N LYS A 72 -3.86 -15.35 -10.10
CA LYS A 72 -3.75 -14.31 -9.08
C LYS A 72 -2.97 -14.74 -7.84
N PRO A 73 -3.20 -15.94 -7.23
CA PRO A 73 -2.45 -16.36 -6.06
C PRO A 73 -0.95 -16.50 -6.33
N VAL A 74 -0.57 -17.05 -7.51
CA VAL A 74 0.83 -17.24 -7.88
C VAL A 74 1.54 -15.90 -8.07
N LEU A 75 0.91 -14.96 -8.80
CA LEU A 75 1.48 -13.62 -9.00
C LEU A 75 1.60 -12.84 -7.70
N ALA A 76 0.53 -12.84 -6.90
CA ALA A 76 0.50 -12.12 -5.63
C ALA A 76 1.59 -12.65 -4.68
N GLN A 77 1.70 -13.98 -4.53
CA GLN A 77 2.70 -14.58 -3.67
C GLN A 77 4.12 -14.39 -4.21
N GLY A 78 4.33 -14.58 -5.51
CA GLY A 78 5.63 -14.36 -6.16
C GLY A 78 6.12 -12.93 -5.94
N LEU A 79 5.26 -11.95 -6.20
CA LEU A 79 5.62 -10.54 -6.00
C LEU A 79 5.83 -10.20 -4.52
N ALA A 80 5.00 -10.74 -3.60
CA ALA A 80 5.19 -10.56 -2.17
C ALA A 80 6.57 -11.06 -1.71
N ASN A 81 6.98 -12.24 -2.18
CA ASN A 81 8.29 -12.82 -1.90
C ASN A 81 9.41 -11.93 -2.45
N PHE A 82 9.30 -11.50 -3.71
CA PHE A 82 10.29 -10.62 -4.34
C PHE A 82 10.45 -9.29 -3.60
N VAL A 83 9.34 -8.64 -3.26
CA VAL A 83 9.37 -7.37 -2.53
C VAL A 83 9.97 -7.55 -1.13
N SER A 84 9.60 -8.61 -0.40
CA SER A 84 10.14 -8.90 0.93
C SER A 84 11.66 -9.14 0.90
N LEU A 85 12.14 -9.93 -0.05
CA LEU A 85 13.57 -10.17 -0.25
C LEU A 85 14.31 -8.88 -0.64
N SER A 86 13.73 -8.09 -1.56
CA SER A 86 14.31 -6.82 -2.01
C SER A 86 14.37 -5.78 -0.89
N ALA A 87 13.34 -5.68 -0.04
CA ALA A 87 13.29 -4.74 1.07
C ALA A 87 14.37 -5.02 2.13
N ALA A 88 14.62 -6.30 2.41
CA ALA A 88 15.66 -6.71 3.36
C ALA A 88 17.09 -6.37 2.87
N ASN A 89 17.28 -6.18 1.57
CA ASN A 89 18.59 -6.00 0.93
C ASN A 89 18.78 -4.63 0.27
N ALA A 90 17.81 -3.73 0.35
CA ALA A 90 17.75 -2.51 -0.46
C ALA A 90 18.91 -1.52 -0.26
N VAL A 91 19.59 -1.55 0.88
CA VAL A 91 20.68 -0.62 1.20
C VAL A 91 22.04 -1.20 0.83
N GLU A 92 22.29 -2.47 1.12
CA GLU A 92 23.60 -3.11 1.00
C GLU A 92 23.82 -3.76 -0.37
N GLN A 93 22.72 -4.10 -1.08
CA GLN A 93 22.76 -4.88 -2.33
C GLN A 93 21.94 -4.23 -3.45
N LYS A 94 22.14 -2.92 -3.60
CA LYS A 94 21.43 -2.11 -4.60
C LYS A 94 21.45 -2.72 -6.00
N ASP A 95 22.60 -3.22 -6.46
CA ASP A 95 22.77 -3.74 -7.81
C ASP A 95 21.91 -5.01 -8.05
N ALA A 96 21.77 -5.85 -7.04
CA ALA A 96 20.90 -7.03 -7.12
C ALA A 96 19.42 -6.63 -7.21
N VAL A 97 19.00 -5.65 -6.43
CA VAL A 97 17.64 -5.10 -6.46
C VAL A 97 17.35 -4.45 -7.81
N ASP A 98 18.26 -3.61 -8.30
CA ASP A 98 18.13 -2.95 -9.61
C ASP A 98 18.04 -3.99 -10.74
N ARG A 99 18.85 -5.07 -10.71
CA ARG A 99 18.78 -6.18 -11.68
C ARG A 99 17.43 -6.91 -11.63
N GLY A 100 16.96 -7.30 -10.44
CA GLY A 100 15.69 -8.01 -10.28
C GLY A 100 14.51 -7.19 -10.81
N PHE A 101 14.44 -5.89 -10.47
CA PHE A 101 13.45 -4.98 -11.04
C PHE A 101 13.65 -4.77 -12.55
N GLY A 102 14.90 -4.76 -13.04
CA GLY A 102 15.22 -4.68 -14.45
C GLY A 102 14.58 -5.82 -15.24
N THR A 103 14.77 -7.07 -14.79
CA THR A 103 14.16 -8.25 -15.43
C THR A 103 12.64 -8.20 -15.38
N LEU A 104 12.05 -7.86 -14.23
CA LEU A 104 10.59 -7.69 -14.08
C LEU A 104 10.04 -6.64 -15.06
N CYS A 105 10.64 -5.45 -15.07
CA CYS A 105 10.15 -4.33 -15.89
C CYS A 105 10.32 -4.58 -17.38
N LYS A 106 11.42 -5.25 -17.79
CA LYS A 106 11.62 -5.69 -19.17
C LYS A 106 10.50 -6.66 -19.59
N GLY A 107 10.23 -7.69 -18.79
CA GLY A 107 9.15 -8.63 -19.07
C GLY A 107 7.78 -7.96 -19.16
N ILE A 108 7.51 -7.00 -18.27
CA ILE A 108 6.26 -6.20 -18.29
C ILE A 108 6.16 -5.36 -19.58
N THR A 109 7.22 -4.68 -19.97
CA THR A 109 7.19 -3.76 -21.12
C THR A 109 7.15 -4.48 -22.47
N GLU A 110 7.78 -5.64 -22.58
CA GLU A 110 7.73 -6.49 -23.77
C GLU A 110 6.39 -7.21 -23.95
N ASN A 111 5.63 -7.44 -22.86
CA ASN A 111 4.37 -8.20 -22.86
C ASN A 111 3.19 -7.39 -22.27
N ARG A 112 3.05 -6.12 -22.60
CA ARG A 112 2.14 -5.13 -21.97
C ARG A 112 0.69 -5.59 -21.86
N SER A 113 0.15 -6.25 -22.87
CA SER A 113 -1.25 -6.72 -22.89
C SER A 113 -1.53 -7.89 -21.96
N LEU A 114 -0.50 -8.61 -21.54
CA LEU A 114 -0.61 -9.79 -20.69
C LEU A 114 -0.26 -9.50 -19.23
N THR A 115 0.47 -8.42 -18.94
CA THR A 115 1.11 -8.16 -17.65
C THR A 115 0.39 -7.11 -16.80
N ASP A 116 -0.86 -6.75 -17.13
CA ASP A 116 -1.65 -5.77 -16.36
C ASP A 116 -1.83 -6.20 -14.88
N SER A 117 -2.01 -7.49 -14.62
CA SER A 117 -2.09 -8.00 -13.25
C SER A 117 -0.78 -7.80 -12.47
N LEU A 118 0.39 -7.97 -13.10
CA LEU A 118 1.68 -7.69 -12.45
C LEU A 118 1.81 -6.21 -12.11
N LYS A 119 1.51 -5.32 -13.05
CA LYS A 119 1.51 -3.87 -12.81
C LYS A 119 0.59 -3.49 -11.65
N TYR A 120 -0.62 -4.05 -11.64
CA TYR A 120 -1.58 -3.84 -10.55
C TYR A 120 -1.01 -4.26 -9.19
N TYR A 121 -0.42 -5.46 -9.07
CA TYR A 121 0.16 -5.91 -7.81
C TYR A 121 1.38 -5.12 -7.38
N VAL A 122 2.22 -4.64 -8.32
CA VAL A 122 3.34 -3.74 -7.98
C VAL A 122 2.83 -2.44 -7.36
N GLU A 123 1.82 -1.80 -7.98
CA GLU A 123 1.18 -0.58 -7.44
C GLU A 123 0.56 -0.86 -6.07
N GLU A 124 -0.22 -1.95 -5.95
CA GLU A 124 -0.90 -2.32 -4.71
C GLU A 124 0.08 -2.62 -3.56
N TYR A 125 1.19 -3.28 -3.86
CA TYR A 125 2.14 -3.66 -2.81
C TYR A 125 3.10 -2.55 -2.44
N LEU A 126 3.66 -1.86 -3.42
CA LEU A 126 4.74 -0.90 -3.15
C LEU A 126 4.25 0.53 -2.92
N TYR A 127 3.08 0.89 -3.46
CA TYR A 127 2.60 2.26 -3.47
C TYR A 127 1.36 2.50 -2.60
N ASN A 128 0.52 1.50 -2.34
CA ASN A 128 -0.61 1.62 -1.43
C ASN A 128 -0.12 1.68 0.03
N PRO A 129 -0.35 2.78 0.78
CA PRO A 129 0.14 2.93 2.16
C PRO A 129 -0.51 1.95 3.15
N ASN A 130 -1.64 1.32 2.78
CA ASN A 130 -2.29 0.28 3.59
C ASN A 130 -1.71 -1.13 3.32
N SER A 131 -0.80 -1.26 2.37
CA SER A 131 -0.15 -2.53 2.07
C SER A 131 0.90 -2.88 3.13
N PRO A 132 0.98 -4.14 3.59
CA PRO A 132 2.07 -4.58 4.47
C PRO A 132 3.45 -4.55 3.77
N TYR A 133 3.46 -4.42 2.45
CA TYR A 133 4.65 -4.34 1.60
C TYR A 133 4.97 -2.92 1.14
N TYR A 134 4.26 -1.90 1.65
CA TYR A 134 4.46 -0.51 1.26
C TYR A 134 5.92 -0.07 1.36
N ASN A 135 6.49 0.36 0.22
CA ASN A 135 7.89 0.77 0.15
C ASN A 135 8.17 1.71 -1.02
N GLU A 136 8.10 3.02 -0.77
CA GLU A 136 8.36 4.05 -1.81
C GLU A 136 9.77 3.97 -2.41
N LYS A 137 10.77 3.48 -1.67
CA LYS A 137 12.13 3.34 -2.21
C LYS A 137 12.17 2.28 -3.31
N LEU A 138 11.59 1.10 -3.04
CA LEU A 138 11.46 0.04 -4.06
C LEU A 138 10.53 0.45 -5.20
N TYR A 139 9.46 1.18 -4.90
CA TYR A 139 8.60 1.74 -5.93
C TYR A 139 9.35 2.72 -6.84
N GLY A 140 10.24 3.54 -6.28
CA GLY A 140 11.12 4.39 -7.06
C GLY A 140 12.09 3.62 -7.96
N VAL A 141 12.61 2.46 -7.52
CA VAL A 141 13.41 1.55 -8.36
C VAL A 141 12.57 1.01 -9.52
N TYR A 142 11.35 0.52 -9.22
CA TYR A 142 10.41 0.06 -10.23
C TYR A 142 10.11 1.13 -11.30
N LEU A 143 9.77 2.36 -10.87
CA LEU A 143 9.44 3.45 -11.80
C LEU A 143 10.62 3.80 -12.72
N LYS A 144 11.85 3.84 -12.18
CA LYS A 144 13.08 4.08 -12.97
C LYS A 144 13.29 2.96 -13.98
N SER A 145 13.20 1.72 -13.53
CA SER A 145 13.39 0.56 -14.39
C SER A 145 12.31 0.47 -15.48
N MET A 146 11.05 0.84 -15.19
CA MET A 146 10.01 0.94 -16.21
C MET A 146 10.37 1.98 -17.28
N MET A 147 10.84 3.17 -16.88
CA MET A 147 11.25 4.21 -17.84
C MET A 147 12.45 3.80 -18.68
N GLU A 148 13.41 3.05 -18.13
CA GLU A 148 14.59 2.55 -18.85
C GLU A 148 14.24 1.49 -19.89
N ASN A 149 13.17 0.71 -19.66
CA ASN A 149 12.70 -0.34 -20.58
C ASN A 149 11.61 0.12 -21.57
N LEU A 150 11.21 1.39 -21.52
CA LEU A 150 10.23 1.96 -22.45
C LEU A 150 10.92 2.84 -23.50
N PRO A 151 10.35 2.93 -24.73
CA PRO A 151 10.78 3.95 -25.68
C PRO A 151 10.69 5.35 -25.07
N ALA A 152 11.67 6.21 -25.33
CA ALA A 152 11.73 7.55 -24.74
C ALA A 152 10.50 8.43 -25.02
N ASN A 153 9.79 8.16 -26.12
CA ASN A 153 8.56 8.85 -26.52
C ASN A 153 7.27 8.14 -26.08
N ASP A 154 7.38 7.09 -25.26
CA ASP A 154 6.20 6.41 -24.74
C ASP A 154 5.47 7.30 -23.71
N PRO A 155 4.13 7.52 -23.84
CA PRO A 155 3.38 8.36 -22.91
C PRO A 155 3.50 7.97 -21.44
N LEU A 156 3.73 6.69 -21.14
CA LEU A 156 3.91 6.19 -19.76
C LEU A 156 5.19 6.73 -19.11
N VAL A 157 6.21 7.10 -19.88
CA VAL A 157 7.45 7.66 -19.34
C VAL A 157 7.17 8.93 -18.53
N GLU A 158 6.32 9.84 -19.05
CA GLU A 158 5.96 11.05 -18.31
C GLU A 158 5.12 10.75 -17.07
N THR A 159 4.23 9.76 -17.14
CA THR A 159 3.45 9.30 -15.99
C THR A 159 4.36 8.76 -14.88
N TYR A 160 5.33 7.90 -15.23
CA TYR A 160 6.26 7.34 -14.25
C TYR A 160 7.23 8.42 -13.71
N ARG A 161 7.65 9.35 -14.56
CA ARG A 161 8.47 10.50 -14.12
C ARG A 161 7.73 11.36 -13.10
N PHE A 162 6.46 11.67 -13.38
CA PHE A 162 5.61 12.41 -12.45
C PHE A 162 5.44 11.67 -11.11
N LYS A 163 5.11 10.38 -11.14
CA LYS A 163 5.02 9.56 -9.92
C LYS A 163 6.34 9.53 -9.14
N LEU A 164 7.47 9.39 -9.83
CA LEU A 164 8.79 9.40 -9.20
C LEU A 164 9.10 10.74 -8.51
N GLN A 165 8.72 11.86 -9.13
CA GLN A 165 8.82 13.19 -8.51
C GLN A 165 7.91 13.32 -7.30
N LEU A 166 6.68 12.80 -7.40
CA LEU A 166 5.68 12.90 -6.35
C LEU A 166 6.08 12.11 -5.09
N ILE A 167 6.54 10.88 -5.23
CA ILE A 167 7.06 10.10 -4.09
C ILE A 167 8.33 10.71 -3.49
N GLY A 168 9.10 11.48 -4.28
CA GLY A 168 10.28 12.21 -3.79
C GLY A 168 9.96 13.45 -2.96
N ARG A 169 8.69 13.92 -2.93
CA ARG A 169 8.28 15.07 -2.13
C ARG A 169 8.03 14.68 -0.68
N ASN A 170 8.23 15.64 0.21
CA ASN A 170 7.91 15.49 1.63
C ASN A 170 8.51 14.23 2.28
N CYS A 171 9.73 13.85 1.85
CA CYS A 171 10.42 12.68 2.40
C CYS A 171 10.89 12.92 3.84
N PRO A 172 10.95 11.88 4.68
CA PRO A 172 11.55 11.98 6.01
C PRO A 172 12.94 12.63 5.96
N GLY A 173 13.15 13.61 6.83
CA GLY A 173 14.37 14.41 6.88
C GLY A 173 14.34 15.69 6.05
N SER A 174 13.44 15.85 5.07
CA SER A 174 13.25 17.10 4.33
C SER A 174 12.28 18.06 5.03
N LYS A 175 12.33 19.32 4.67
CA LYS A 175 11.29 20.28 5.08
C LYS A 175 10.02 20.00 4.28
N ALA A 176 8.88 19.92 4.95
CA ALA A 176 7.59 19.72 4.30
C ALA A 176 7.27 20.90 3.37
N GLU A 177 6.68 20.61 2.20
CA GLU A 177 6.25 21.62 1.25
C GLU A 177 5.16 22.51 1.86
N ASN A 178 5.30 23.83 1.65
CA ASN A 178 4.33 24.79 2.17
C ASN A 178 3.07 24.81 1.32
N PHE A 179 1.92 24.96 1.96
CA PHE A 179 0.64 25.18 1.31
C PHE A 179 -0.23 26.11 2.14
N ASP A 180 -1.21 26.73 1.50
CA ASP A 180 -2.17 27.60 2.17
C ASP A 180 -3.44 26.82 2.52
N TYR A 181 -4.06 27.23 3.63
CA TYR A 181 -5.37 26.74 4.06
C TYR A 181 -6.18 27.87 4.69
N TYR A 182 -7.48 27.67 4.78
CA TYR A 182 -8.42 28.66 5.33
C TYR A 182 -9.06 28.10 6.59
N LEU A 183 -9.07 28.90 7.64
CA LEU A 183 -9.78 28.60 8.88
C LEU A 183 -11.30 28.75 8.69
N PRO A 184 -12.13 28.23 9.63
CA PRO A 184 -13.59 28.35 9.56
C PRO A 184 -14.11 29.79 9.48
N ASP A 185 -13.37 30.75 10.00
CA ASP A 185 -13.66 32.18 9.89
C ASP A 185 -13.20 32.83 8.58
N GLY A 186 -12.64 32.06 7.66
CA GLY A 186 -12.12 32.49 6.37
C GLY A 186 -10.70 33.07 6.40
N VAL A 187 -10.05 33.11 7.56
CA VAL A 187 -8.67 33.60 7.67
C VAL A 187 -7.72 32.64 6.97
N ARG A 188 -6.95 33.15 5.99
CA ARG A 188 -5.91 32.40 5.29
C ARG A 188 -4.67 32.22 6.17
N ARG A 189 -4.15 31.03 6.21
CA ARG A 189 -2.88 30.65 6.84
C ARG A 189 -2.08 29.75 5.91
N SER A 190 -0.84 29.46 6.30
CA SER A 190 -0.04 28.46 5.61
C SER A 190 0.51 27.43 6.61
N LEU A 191 0.98 26.28 6.12
CA LEU A 191 1.67 25.31 6.96
C LEU A 191 2.81 25.98 7.74
N TYR A 192 3.60 26.84 7.08
CA TYR A 192 4.74 27.49 7.71
C TYR A 192 4.34 28.54 8.75
N SER A 193 3.19 29.21 8.58
CA SER A 193 2.66 30.14 9.55
C SER A 193 1.92 29.48 10.71
N THR A 194 1.67 28.16 10.62
CA THR A 194 1.01 27.40 11.69
C THR A 194 1.91 27.32 12.91
N LYS A 195 1.43 27.85 14.02
CA LYS A 195 2.14 27.84 15.30
C LYS A 195 2.16 26.42 15.88
N VAL A 196 3.34 25.86 16.05
CA VAL A 196 3.53 24.61 16.78
C VAL A 196 3.83 24.95 18.23
N LYS A 197 3.00 24.50 19.15
CA LYS A 197 3.14 24.84 20.58
C LYS A 197 4.27 24.07 21.26
N GLY A 198 4.52 22.82 20.82
CA GLY A 198 5.57 21.96 21.35
C GLY A 198 6.59 21.59 20.30
N ASP A 199 7.02 20.34 20.34
CA ASP A 199 8.05 19.82 19.44
C ASP A 199 7.49 19.18 18.16
N TYR A 200 6.19 18.84 18.14
CA TYR A 200 5.58 18.04 17.08
C TYR A 200 4.31 18.66 16.51
N LEU A 201 4.16 18.50 15.19
CA LEU A 201 2.95 18.80 14.44
C LEU A 201 2.47 17.52 13.75
N ILE A 202 1.26 17.07 14.08
CA ILE A 202 0.55 16.07 13.32
C ILE A 202 -0.23 16.80 12.23
N LEU A 203 0.10 16.56 10.97
CA LEU A 203 -0.62 17.07 9.80
C LEU A 203 -1.49 15.96 9.24
N VAL A 204 -2.80 16.19 9.18
CA VAL A 204 -3.79 15.23 8.68
C VAL A 204 -4.53 15.85 7.51
N PHE A 205 -4.42 15.23 6.34
CA PHE A 205 -5.30 15.49 5.21
C PHE A 205 -6.48 14.53 5.26
N TYR A 206 -7.70 15.05 5.20
CA TYR A 206 -8.89 14.23 5.39
C TYR A 206 -10.05 14.65 4.51
N ASP A 207 -11.02 13.73 4.39
CA ASP A 207 -12.33 13.96 3.82
C ASP A 207 -13.38 13.45 4.83
N PRO A 208 -14.31 14.29 5.33
CA PRO A 208 -15.31 13.89 6.30
C PRO A 208 -16.34 12.88 5.75
N GLU A 209 -16.50 12.78 4.43
CA GLU A 209 -17.41 11.82 3.79
C GLU A 209 -16.72 10.47 3.51
N CYS A 210 -15.42 10.38 3.70
CA CYS A 210 -14.67 9.13 3.57
C CYS A 210 -14.78 8.28 4.83
N HIS A 211 -15.27 7.03 4.70
CA HIS A 211 -15.44 6.12 5.83
C HIS A 211 -14.13 5.85 6.59
N SER A 212 -13.04 5.57 5.88
CA SER A 212 -11.72 5.35 6.50
C SER A 212 -11.22 6.57 7.27
N CYS A 213 -11.48 7.79 6.74
CA CYS A 213 -11.16 9.03 7.46
C CYS A 213 -11.94 9.12 8.76
N HIS A 214 -13.25 8.83 8.70
CA HIS A 214 -14.09 8.86 9.88
C HIS A 214 -13.56 7.95 10.98
N ASP A 215 -13.27 6.68 10.67
CA ASP A 215 -12.81 5.70 11.65
C ASP A 215 -11.47 6.10 12.29
N ILE A 216 -10.50 6.53 11.48
CA ILE A 216 -9.19 6.94 11.97
C ILE A 216 -9.28 8.23 12.78
N MET A 217 -10.05 9.24 12.33
CA MET A 217 -10.25 10.49 13.03
C MET A 217 -10.97 10.27 14.38
N MET A 218 -12.00 9.40 14.41
CA MET A 218 -12.66 9.03 15.66
C MET A 218 -11.71 8.31 16.62
N GLY A 219 -10.83 7.45 16.13
CA GLY A 219 -9.76 6.85 16.91
C GLY A 219 -8.80 7.87 17.50
N MET A 220 -8.42 8.90 16.73
CA MET A 220 -7.59 10.01 17.19
C MET A 220 -8.32 10.87 18.23
N PHE A 221 -9.63 11.12 18.08
CA PHE A 221 -10.43 11.89 19.03
C PHE A 221 -10.57 11.17 20.37
N ALA A 222 -10.70 9.85 20.33
CA ALA A 222 -10.83 9.01 21.54
C ALA A 222 -9.48 8.75 22.23
N ASP A 223 -8.35 9.07 21.58
CA ASP A 223 -7.02 8.84 22.17
C ASP A 223 -6.71 9.86 23.27
N ARG A 224 -6.80 9.39 24.51
CA ARG A 224 -6.53 10.20 25.70
C ARG A 224 -5.10 10.75 25.72
N SER A 225 -4.11 9.95 25.30
CA SER A 225 -2.70 10.36 25.27
C SER A 225 -2.48 11.52 24.30
N LEU A 226 -3.14 11.47 23.11
CA LEU A 226 -3.11 12.58 22.17
C LEU A 226 -3.81 13.81 22.75
N ALA A 227 -5.00 13.65 23.35
CA ALA A 227 -5.76 14.74 23.92
C ALA A 227 -4.96 15.47 25.02
N GLU A 228 -4.31 14.73 25.92
CA GLU A 228 -3.42 15.25 26.98
C GLU A 228 -2.19 15.97 26.37
N ALA A 229 -1.52 15.36 25.37
CA ALA A 229 -0.37 15.97 24.73
C ALA A 229 -0.71 17.28 23.99
N VAL A 230 -1.90 17.38 23.39
CA VAL A 230 -2.40 18.61 22.76
C VAL A 230 -2.76 19.66 23.81
N ALA A 231 -3.43 19.26 24.90
CA ALA A 231 -3.79 20.15 26.00
C ALA A 231 -2.55 20.74 26.70
N ASP A 232 -1.53 19.90 26.95
CA ASP A 232 -0.23 20.30 27.50
C ASP A 232 0.61 21.15 26.53
N GLY A 233 0.19 21.28 25.27
CA GLY A 233 0.94 21.99 24.25
C GLY A 233 2.20 21.28 23.76
N LYS A 234 2.33 19.96 23.96
CA LYS A 234 3.46 19.15 23.46
C LYS A 234 3.31 18.83 21.99
N VAL A 235 2.08 18.65 21.53
CA VAL A 235 1.71 18.31 20.16
C VAL A 235 0.69 19.33 19.64
N THR A 236 0.85 19.73 18.39
CA THR A 236 -0.16 20.47 17.64
C THR A 236 -0.75 19.55 16.58
N VAL A 237 -2.07 19.57 16.39
CA VAL A 237 -2.72 18.88 15.28
C VAL A 237 -3.27 19.91 14.30
N LEU A 238 -2.91 19.76 13.02
CA LEU A 238 -3.48 20.51 11.91
C LEU A 238 -4.23 19.50 11.02
N ALA A 239 -5.55 19.57 10.98
CA ALA A 239 -6.39 18.79 10.11
C ALA A 239 -6.90 19.64 8.95
N VAL A 240 -6.66 19.20 7.72
CA VAL A 240 -6.94 19.95 6.49
C VAL A 240 -7.85 19.14 5.59
N TYR A 241 -9.03 19.69 5.31
CA TYR A 241 -9.95 19.15 4.30
C TYR A 241 -9.46 19.49 2.90
N VAL A 242 -9.45 18.51 1.99
CA VAL A 242 -8.79 18.62 0.69
C VAL A 242 -9.68 18.30 -0.53
N GLU A 243 -11.00 18.15 -0.35
CA GLU A 243 -11.93 17.86 -1.47
C GLU A 243 -12.63 19.10 -2.04
N GLY A 244 -12.44 20.28 -1.43
CA GLY A 244 -12.82 21.58 -1.99
C GLY A 244 -14.28 21.99 -1.83
N ASP A 245 -15.17 21.14 -1.29
CA ASP A 245 -16.55 21.54 -0.99
C ASP A 245 -16.66 22.16 0.40
N THR A 246 -16.52 23.49 0.46
CA THR A 246 -16.58 24.27 1.70
C THR A 246 -17.90 24.06 2.47
N GLU A 247 -19.02 23.83 1.81
CA GLU A 247 -20.32 23.66 2.48
C GLU A 247 -20.43 22.26 3.11
N VAL A 248 -19.88 21.24 2.47
CA VAL A 248 -19.72 19.91 3.07
C VAL A 248 -18.82 20.01 4.30
N TRP A 249 -17.63 20.60 4.16
CA TRP A 249 -16.68 20.75 5.27
C TRP A 249 -17.28 21.43 6.50
N LYS A 250 -18.01 22.54 6.32
CA LYS A 250 -18.64 23.29 7.40
C LYS A 250 -19.63 22.47 8.22
N LYS A 251 -20.35 21.52 7.61
CA LYS A 251 -21.31 20.67 8.32
C LYS A 251 -20.64 19.77 9.38
N TYR A 252 -19.37 19.40 9.16
CA TYR A 252 -18.64 18.51 10.05
C TYR A 252 -17.80 19.23 11.12
N LEU A 253 -17.67 20.56 11.05
CA LEU A 253 -16.83 21.33 11.99
C LEU A 253 -17.24 21.16 13.47
N ASN A 254 -18.53 21.05 13.74
CA ASN A 254 -19.02 20.90 15.12
C ASN A 254 -18.59 19.60 15.80
N GLY A 255 -18.18 18.58 15.04
CA GLY A 255 -17.67 17.30 15.55
C GLY A 255 -16.16 17.29 15.79
N MET A 256 -15.44 18.36 15.41
CA MET A 256 -13.98 18.40 15.49
C MET A 256 -13.50 18.89 16.86
N PRO A 257 -12.35 18.39 17.39
CA PRO A 257 -11.79 18.85 18.65
C PRO A 257 -11.44 20.35 18.61
N GLY A 258 -11.95 21.12 19.57
CA GLY A 258 -11.79 22.57 19.60
C GLY A 258 -10.35 23.07 19.85
N ASN A 259 -9.44 22.18 20.26
CA ASN A 259 -8.01 22.50 20.47
C ASN A 259 -7.12 22.09 19.27
N TRP A 260 -7.69 21.55 18.20
CA TRP A 260 -7.01 21.32 16.94
C TRP A 260 -7.10 22.55 16.04
N VAL A 261 -6.15 22.69 15.13
CA VAL A 261 -6.24 23.66 14.02
C VAL A 261 -6.96 22.94 12.87
N ILE A 262 -8.14 23.45 12.51
CA ILE A 262 -8.96 22.85 11.44
C ILE A 262 -9.01 23.82 10.28
N GLY A 263 -8.75 23.35 9.08
CA GLY A 263 -8.78 24.18 7.87
C GLY A 263 -9.21 23.41 6.62
N GLU A 264 -9.48 24.16 5.56
CA GLU A 264 -9.67 23.67 4.20
C GLU A 264 -8.63 24.28 3.26
N ASP A 265 -8.13 23.50 2.26
CA ASP A 265 -7.14 24.02 1.31
C ASP A 265 -7.73 24.35 -0.07
N LYS A 266 -9.03 24.13 -0.27
CA LYS A 266 -9.75 24.36 -1.53
C LYS A 266 -9.14 23.59 -2.72
N MET A 267 -8.78 22.34 -2.51
CA MET A 267 -8.13 21.42 -3.45
C MET A 267 -6.70 21.80 -3.88
N ALA A 268 -6.11 22.85 -3.36
CA ALA A 268 -4.79 23.33 -3.80
C ALA A 268 -3.68 22.26 -3.64
N VAL A 269 -3.74 21.44 -2.60
CA VAL A 269 -2.77 20.36 -2.34
C VAL A 269 -2.88 19.28 -3.42
N LYS A 270 -4.10 18.88 -3.81
CA LYS A 270 -4.37 17.90 -4.85
C LYS A 270 -4.03 18.45 -6.24
N ASP A 271 -4.57 19.59 -6.61
CA ASP A 271 -4.43 20.19 -7.95
C ASP A 271 -2.96 20.47 -8.31
N ARG A 272 -2.15 20.84 -7.34
CA ARG A 272 -0.72 21.12 -7.52
C ARG A 272 0.16 19.92 -7.18
N ALA A 273 -0.43 18.80 -6.77
CA ALA A 273 0.29 17.62 -6.30
C ALA A 273 1.38 17.96 -5.26
N ILE A 274 1.08 18.88 -4.31
CA ILE A 274 2.03 19.33 -3.29
C ILE A 274 2.38 18.18 -2.34
N TYR A 275 1.37 17.38 -1.99
CA TYR A 275 1.50 16.14 -1.25
C TYR A 275 0.94 14.99 -2.06
N ASP A 276 1.51 13.82 -1.87
CA ASP A 276 1.03 12.57 -2.46
C ASP A 276 -0.08 11.97 -1.59
N LEU A 277 -1.33 12.26 -1.93
CA LEU A 277 -2.51 11.81 -1.17
C LEU A 277 -3.02 10.46 -1.72
N LYS A 278 -2.24 9.38 -1.51
CA LYS A 278 -2.52 8.03 -2.04
C LYS A 278 -3.77 7.38 -1.46
N ALA A 279 -4.00 7.63 -0.18
CA ALA A 279 -5.16 7.14 0.56
C ALA A 279 -5.59 8.21 1.56
N MET A 280 -6.86 8.18 1.96
CA MET A 280 -7.40 9.11 2.94
C MET A 280 -7.79 8.36 4.22
N PRO A 281 -7.46 8.90 5.40
CA PRO A 281 -6.67 10.12 5.62
C PRO A 281 -5.18 9.87 5.36
N THR A 282 -4.46 10.92 4.91
CA THR A 282 -3.00 10.93 4.83
C THR A 282 -2.43 11.65 6.05
N ILE A 283 -1.53 11.01 6.80
CA ILE A 283 -0.99 11.57 8.06
C ILE A 283 0.52 11.71 7.99
N TYR A 284 1.00 12.90 8.36
CA TYR A 284 2.42 13.20 8.51
C TYR A 284 2.73 13.57 9.97
N LEU A 285 3.91 13.17 10.45
CA LEU A 285 4.49 13.74 11.66
C LEU A 285 5.62 14.68 11.25
N LEU A 286 5.53 15.92 11.70
CA LEU A 286 6.54 16.97 11.48
C LEU A 286 7.11 17.42 12.82
N ASP A 287 8.36 17.89 12.82
CA ASP A 287 8.88 18.64 13.96
C ASP A 287 8.38 20.09 13.96
N LYS A 288 8.78 20.85 14.98
CA LYS A 288 8.40 22.28 15.12
C LYS A 288 8.87 23.15 13.96
N ASP A 289 9.94 22.77 13.27
CA ASP A 289 10.51 23.48 12.12
C ASP A 289 9.93 23.01 10.77
N LYS A 290 8.89 22.16 10.84
CA LYS A 290 8.20 21.55 9.70
C LYS A 290 9.06 20.54 8.93
N LYS A 291 10.08 19.96 9.55
CA LYS A 291 10.82 18.83 8.98
C LYS A 291 9.98 17.56 9.12
N VAL A 292 9.90 16.79 8.07
CA VAL A 292 9.16 15.53 8.04
C VAL A 292 9.91 14.48 8.87
N LEU A 293 9.26 13.94 9.88
CA LEU A 293 9.71 12.82 10.68
C LEU A 293 9.11 11.52 10.17
N LEU A 294 7.80 11.51 9.92
CA LEU A 294 7.08 10.39 9.31
C LEU A 294 6.21 10.91 8.17
N LYS A 295 6.24 10.20 7.05
CA LYS A 295 5.47 10.47 5.84
C LYS A 295 4.43 9.37 5.67
N ASP A 296 3.18 9.77 5.41
CA ASP A 296 2.12 8.85 4.99
C ASP A 296 1.99 7.63 5.93
N ALA A 297 2.05 7.92 7.23
CA ALA A 297 2.17 6.91 8.27
C ALA A 297 0.81 6.59 8.91
N PRO A 298 0.51 5.30 9.17
CA PRO A 298 -0.63 4.93 9.98
C PRO A 298 -0.57 5.60 11.36
N TYR A 299 -1.72 5.96 11.93
CA TYR A 299 -1.78 6.63 13.24
C TYR A 299 -1.07 5.85 14.35
N ALA A 300 -1.09 4.53 14.31
CA ALA A 300 -0.33 3.69 15.26
C ALA A 300 1.18 4.00 15.27
N ARG A 301 1.77 4.24 14.10
CA ARG A 301 3.19 4.62 13.96
C ARG A 301 3.47 6.05 14.49
N ILE A 302 2.50 6.95 14.32
CA ILE A 302 2.57 8.30 14.91
C ILE A 302 2.61 8.21 16.44
N ARG A 303 1.72 7.38 17.03
CA ARG A 303 1.68 7.15 18.49
C ARG A 303 2.99 6.58 19.03
N GLU A 304 3.57 5.59 18.35
CA GLU A 304 4.87 5.02 18.71
C GLU A 304 5.97 6.09 18.70
N ALA A 305 6.03 6.90 17.63
CA ALA A 305 7.05 7.94 17.49
C ALA A 305 6.92 9.04 18.56
N LEU A 306 5.70 9.31 19.03
CA LEU A 306 5.43 10.24 20.11
C LEU A 306 5.59 9.61 21.51
N SER A 307 5.95 8.32 21.58
CA SER A 307 6.08 7.55 22.81
C SER A 307 4.80 7.55 23.66
N PHE A 308 3.63 7.60 23.01
CA PHE A 308 2.35 7.44 23.69
C PHE A 308 2.21 6.01 24.15
N GLN A 309 2.09 5.82 25.47
CA GLN A 309 1.80 4.49 26.03
C GLN A 309 0.37 4.06 25.65
N PRO A 310 0.11 2.75 25.46
CA PRO A 310 -1.21 2.24 25.14
C PRO A 310 -2.21 2.44 26.29
#